data_757dfd8b569c33f0a1a37e23c68b6ac3
#
_entry.id   757dfd8b569c33f0a1a37e23c68b6ac3
#
_cell.length_a   1.000
_cell.length_b   1.000
_cell.length_c   1.000
_cell.angle_alpha   90.00
_cell.angle_beta   90.00
_cell.angle_gamma   90.00
#
_symmetry.space_group_name_H-M   'P 1'
#
loop_
_entity.id
_entity.type
_entity.pdbx_description
1 polymer ?
#
loop_
_entity_poly.entity_id
_entity_poly.type
_entity_poly.pdbx_seq_one_letter_code
_entity_poly.pdbx_strand_id
1 'polypeptide(L)'
;IEEYISGVSLWELIAEKKIPADDVIRYVLELCDIVGRLHDLTPPLIHRDIKPQNIIISSSDSVFLIDFNASKHYSPDETCDTILMGTEGYAAPEQYGFGASSTRTDIYGIGKLMKIAFEELGIDPDTTVYAPVIAQCTYLISQFRYNSTYELKSAIIECRDGKHLSRHIPPDKARLLPPGFRTLIPWKMLLATTGYILAFSLCTQMTVKNVSPAELVFDRILCFAMLIGITLISSNYLNVQQRFPLCKSRNKAIKILGIVLFNLTYI
;
A
#
# COMPACT_ATOMS: atom_id res chain seq x y z
N ILE A 1 17.42 -32.73 8.73
CA ILE A 1 18.24 -32.31 9.91
C ILE A 1 18.15 -30.81 9.93
N GLU A 2 17.53 -30.29 10.96
CA GLU A 2 17.46 -28.82 11.18
C GLU A 2 18.66 -28.41 12.02
N GLU A 3 19.29 -27.28 11.69
CA GLU A 3 20.38 -26.71 12.46
C GLU A 3 19.82 -26.10 13.73
N TYR A 4 20.39 -26.42 14.89
CA TYR A 4 20.02 -25.79 16.15
C TYR A 4 20.66 -24.40 16.25
N ILE A 5 19.82 -23.36 16.33
CA ILE A 5 20.25 -21.98 16.52
C ILE A 5 20.18 -21.65 18.00
N SER A 6 21.33 -21.43 18.62
CA SER A 6 21.40 -21.00 20.03
C SER A 6 21.07 -19.50 20.15
N GLY A 7 20.06 -19.17 20.92
CA GLY A 7 19.62 -17.78 21.09
C GLY A 7 18.32 -17.71 21.88
N VAL A 8 17.77 -16.51 21.97
CA VAL A 8 16.52 -16.19 22.65
C VAL A 8 15.52 -15.67 21.60
N SER A 9 14.25 -16.03 21.70
CA SER A 9 13.27 -15.51 20.76
C SER A 9 13.07 -14.00 20.98
N LEU A 10 12.79 -13.28 19.89
CA LEU A 10 12.46 -11.86 19.97
C LEU A 10 11.23 -11.63 20.86
N TRP A 11 10.29 -12.60 20.89
CA TRP A 11 9.14 -12.56 21.78
C TRP A 11 9.54 -12.52 23.25
N GLU A 12 10.44 -13.40 23.68
CA GLU A 12 10.93 -13.43 25.07
C GLU A 12 11.60 -12.11 25.47
N LEU A 13 12.41 -11.53 24.58
CA LEU A 13 13.06 -10.26 24.82
C LEU A 13 12.05 -9.10 24.98
N ILE A 14 11.00 -9.09 24.15
CA ILE A 14 9.94 -8.07 24.19
C ILE A 14 9.07 -8.26 25.44
N ALA A 15 8.58 -9.48 25.69
CA ALA A 15 7.65 -9.79 26.79
C ALA A 15 8.29 -9.52 28.16
N GLU A 16 9.57 -9.81 28.31
CA GLU A 16 10.34 -9.52 29.52
C GLU A 16 10.82 -8.07 29.59
N LYS A 17 10.51 -7.23 28.59
CA LYS A 17 10.95 -5.83 28.47
C LYS A 17 12.46 -5.67 28.60
N LYS A 18 13.21 -6.66 28.13
CA LYS A 18 14.67 -6.69 28.20
C LYS A 18 15.36 -5.90 27.09
N ILE A 19 14.60 -5.41 26.10
CA ILE A 19 15.14 -4.65 24.97
C ILE A 19 14.45 -3.30 24.81
N PRO A 20 15.17 -2.25 24.43
CA PRO A 20 14.59 -0.97 24.04
C PRO A 20 13.92 -1.06 22.67
N ALA A 21 13.01 -0.12 22.39
CA ALA A 21 12.30 -0.04 21.11
C ALA A 21 13.26 0.11 19.91
N ASP A 22 14.38 0.80 20.07
CA ASP A 22 15.38 1.00 19.02
C ASP A 22 16.03 -0.32 18.58
N ASP A 23 16.25 -1.25 19.53
CA ASP A 23 16.78 -2.59 19.20
C ASP A 23 15.73 -3.42 18.43
N VAL A 24 14.43 -3.29 18.76
CA VAL A 24 13.37 -3.91 17.97
C VAL A 24 13.44 -3.44 16.53
N ILE A 25 13.60 -2.14 16.31
CA ILE A 25 13.74 -1.58 14.97
C ILE A 25 14.99 -2.08 14.26
N ARG A 26 16.11 -2.19 14.97
CA ARG A 26 17.34 -2.74 14.42
C ARG A 26 17.14 -4.18 13.93
N TYR A 27 16.52 -5.03 14.74
CA TYR A 27 16.20 -6.41 14.35
C TYR A 27 15.21 -6.48 13.19
N VAL A 28 14.23 -5.57 13.13
CA VAL A 28 13.30 -5.48 11.99
C VAL A 28 14.03 -5.11 10.70
N LEU A 29 15.03 -4.22 10.75
CA LEU A 29 15.84 -3.86 9.58
C LEU A 29 16.65 -5.07 9.06
N GLU A 30 17.22 -5.88 9.96
CA GLU A 30 17.91 -7.13 9.59
C GLU A 30 16.91 -8.17 9.04
N LEU A 31 15.73 -8.29 9.66
CA LEU A 31 14.66 -9.16 9.18
C LEU A 31 14.22 -8.78 7.76
N CYS A 32 14.16 -7.49 7.43
CA CYS A 32 13.86 -7.04 6.07
C CYS A 32 14.88 -7.57 5.05
N ASP A 33 16.17 -7.62 5.41
CA ASP A 33 17.20 -8.18 4.53
C ASP A 33 17.06 -9.70 4.38
N ILE A 34 16.75 -10.42 5.47
CA ILE A 34 16.56 -11.86 5.46
C ILE A 34 15.38 -12.22 4.56
N VAL A 35 14.22 -11.59 4.80
CA VAL A 35 13.00 -11.82 4.03
C VAL A 35 13.18 -11.38 2.57
N GLY A 36 13.93 -10.29 2.34
CA GLY A 36 14.27 -9.84 0.99
C GLY A 36 14.99 -10.91 0.19
N ARG A 37 15.97 -11.60 0.78
CA ARG A 37 16.68 -12.72 0.13
C ARG A 37 15.75 -13.88 -0.20
N LEU A 38 14.73 -14.18 0.62
CA LEU A 38 13.74 -15.21 0.31
C LEU A 38 12.86 -14.79 -0.88
N HIS A 39 12.51 -13.50 -0.93
CA HIS A 39 11.71 -12.95 -2.02
C HIS A 39 12.47 -12.81 -3.34
N ASP A 40 13.80 -12.73 -3.31
CA ASP A 40 14.67 -12.68 -4.50
C ASP A 40 14.89 -14.05 -5.14
N LEU A 41 14.47 -15.16 -4.50
CA LEU A 41 14.51 -16.49 -5.08
C LEU A 41 13.61 -16.59 -6.32
N THR A 42 13.89 -17.54 -7.17
CA THR A 42 13.09 -17.80 -8.38
C THR A 42 12.59 -19.24 -8.41
N PRO A 43 11.29 -19.47 -8.14
CA PRO A 43 10.26 -18.51 -7.73
C PRO A 43 10.48 -17.97 -6.30
N PRO A 44 9.94 -16.76 -5.98
CA PRO A 44 10.04 -16.22 -4.62
C PRO A 44 9.49 -17.16 -3.56
N LEU A 45 10.18 -17.25 -2.41
CA LEU A 45 9.70 -17.97 -1.25
C LEU A 45 9.04 -16.99 -0.26
N ILE A 46 7.79 -17.22 0.09
CA ILE A 46 7.00 -16.43 1.02
C ILE A 46 6.96 -17.19 2.35
N HIS A 47 7.34 -16.53 3.44
CA HIS A 47 7.43 -17.18 4.76
C HIS A 47 6.06 -17.43 5.38
N ARG A 48 5.13 -16.46 5.31
CA ARG A 48 3.72 -16.55 5.71
C ARG A 48 3.44 -16.60 7.23
N ASP A 49 4.44 -16.73 8.07
CA ASP A 49 4.29 -16.76 9.53
C ASP A 49 5.36 -15.92 10.25
N ILE A 50 5.50 -14.66 9.82
CA ILE A 50 6.42 -13.70 10.44
C ILE A 50 5.80 -13.20 11.75
N LYS A 51 6.42 -13.58 12.87
CA LYS A 51 6.05 -13.20 14.23
C LYS A 51 7.27 -13.24 15.15
N PRO A 52 7.26 -12.56 16.30
CA PRO A 52 8.44 -12.50 17.19
C PRO A 52 8.91 -13.85 17.71
N GLN A 53 8.00 -14.86 17.82
CA GLN A 53 8.34 -16.22 18.24
C GLN A 53 9.21 -16.95 17.23
N ASN A 54 9.10 -16.60 15.94
CA ASN A 54 9.86 -17.23 14.85
C ASN A 54 11.15 -16.47 14.52
N ILE A 55 11.56 -15.54 15.38
CA ILE A 55 12.79 -14.75 15.22
C ILE A 55 13.67 -15.03 16.42
N ILE A 56 14.85 -15.60 16.17
CA ILE A 56 15.85 -15.87 17.20
C ILE A 56 16.96 -14.82 17.12
N ILE A 57 17.28 -14.26 18.28
CA ILE A 57 18.44 -13.39 18.46
C ILE A 57 19.53 -14.23 19.10
N SER A 58 20.62 -14.43 18.37
CA SER A 58 21.75 -15.22 18.84
C SER A 58 22.58 -14.47 19.89
N SER A 59 23.49 -15.17 20.55
CA SER A 59 24.46 -14.57 21.48
C SER A 59 25.42 -13.58 20.81
N SER A 60 25.58 -13.66 19.49
CA SER A 60 26.32 -12.69 18.67
C SER A 60 25.46 -11.51 18.19
N ASP A 61 24.25 -11.35 18.71
CA ASP A 61 23.30 -10.30 18.39
C ASP A 61 22.85 -10.31 16.91
N SER A 62 22.85 -11.49 16.29
CA SER A 62 22.41 -11.70 14.90
C SER A 62 20.98 -12.24 14.85
N VAL A 63 20.21 -11.82 13.85
CA VAL A 63 18.82 -12.22 13.64
C VAL A 63 18.75 -13.50 12.80
N PHE A 64 17.94 -14.46 13.24
CA PHE A 64 17.62 -15.67 12.49
C PHE A 64 16.10 -15.82 12.39
N LEU A 65 15.62 -16.07 11.19
CA LEU A 65 14.23 -16.40 10.93
C LEU A 65 14.10 -17.92 10.86
N ILE A 66 13.21 -18.49 11.66
CA ILE A 66 12.99 -19.92 11.79
C ILE A 66 11.55 -20.29 11.45
N ASP A 67 11.26 -21.60 11.39
CA ASP A 67 9.94 -22.18 11.16
C ASP A 67 9.34 -21.85 9.78
N PHE A 68 9.85 -22.53 8.78
CA PHE A 68 9.38 -22.43 7.38
C PHE A 68 8.19 -23.36 7.06
N ASN A 69 7.52 -23.95 8.07
CA ASN A 69 6.41 -24.90 7.84
C ASN A 69 5.22 -24.27 7.10
N ALA A 70 4.99 -22.99 7.28
CA ALA A 70 3.96 -22.25 6.57
C ALA A 70 4.41 -21.71 5.20
N SER A 71 5.70 -21.80 4.88
CA SER A 71 6.28 -21.17 3.70
C SER A 71 5.78 -21.77 2.40
N LYS A 72 5.76 -20.93 1.35
CA LYS A 72 5.26 -21.31 0.03
C LYS A 72 6.01 -20.56 -1.06
N HIS A 73 6.33 -21.28 -2.16
CA HIS A 73 6.76 -20.60 -3.37
C HIS A 73 5.62 -19.82 -4.02
N TYR A 74 5.91 -18.61 -4.44
CA TYR A 74 4.94 -17.77 -5.14
C TYR A 74 4.55 -18.37 -6.49
N SER A 75 3.25 -18.45 -6.78
CA SER A 75 2.70 -18.83 -8.07
C SER A 75 1.78 -17.74 -8.60
N PRO A 76 2.07 -17.15 -9.78
CA PRO A 76 1.26 -16.08 -10.35
C PRO A 76 -0.14 -16.54 -10.80
N ASP A 77 -0.33 -17.85 -11.02
CA ASP A 77 -1.58 -18.44 -11.50
C ASP A 77 -2.57 -18.74 -10.36
N GLU A 78 -2.12 -18.70 -9.12
CA GLU A 78 -2.99 -18.89 -7.97
C GLU A 78 -3.81 -17.64 -7.66
N THR A 79 -5.10 -17.85 -7.48
CA THR A 79 -6.05 -16.77 -7.12
C THR A 79 -6.40 -16.76 -5.64
N CYS A 80 -6.17 -17.87 -4.93
CA CYS A 80 -6.47 -18.05 -3.52
C CYS A 80 -5.55 -19.14 -2.93
N ASP A 81 -5.19 -18.99 -1.67
CA ASP A 81 -4.46 -20.04 -0.94
C ASP A 81 -5.38 -21.24 -0.66
N THR A 82 -4.90 -22.43 -0.93
CA THR A 82 -5.67 -23.67 -0.74
C THR A 82 -5.75 -24.10 0.72
N ILE A 83 -4.82 -23.63 1.55
CA ILE A 83 -4.73 -23.96 2.97
C ILE A 83 -4.67 -22.63 3.75
N LEU A 84 -5.61 -22.46 4.68
CA LEU A 84 -5.58 -21.35 5.62
C LEU A 84 -4.44 -21.56 6.61
N MET A 85 -3.43 -20.70 6.54
CA MET A 85 -2.26 -20.74 7.41
C MET A 85 -1.91 -19.37 7.91
N GLY A 86 -1.41 -19.31 9.13
CA GLY A 86 -0.95 -18.08 9.76
C GLY A 86 -1.36 -18.03 11.23
N THR A 87 -0.62 -17.26 12.01
CA THR A 87 -0.90 -17.06 13.44
C THR A 87 -1.92 -15.92 13.60
N GLU A 88 -2.97 -16.16 14.39
CA GLU A 88 -3.96 -15.14 14.71
C GLU A 88 -3.27 -13.87 15.25
N GLY A 89 -3.73 -12.72 14.78
CA GLY A 89 -3.13 -11.42 15.11
C GLY A 89 -1.97 -10.99 14.20
N TYR A 90 -1.25 -11.92 13.55
CA TYR A 90 -0.13 -11.62 12.63
C TYR A 90 -0.48 -11.90 11.16
N ALA A 91 -1.35 -12.87 10.90
CA ALA A 91 -1.69 -13.30 9.56
C ALA A 91 -2.36 -12.20 8.73
N ALA A 92 -1.94 -12.07 7.47
CA ALA A 92 -2.52 -11.12 6.53
C ALA A 92 -3.92 -11.56 6.08
N PRO A 93 -4.81 -10.61 5.70
CA PRO A 93 -6.18 -10.94 5.28
C PRO A 93 -6.27 -11.99 4.18
N GLU A 94 -5.35 -11.96 3.21
CA GLU A 94 -5.29 -12.95 2.13
C GLU A 94 -5.07 -14.38 2.62
N GLN A 95 -4.40 -14.59 3.77
CA GLN A 95 -4.17 -15.91 4.36
C GLN A 95 -5.44 -16.55 4.94
N TYR A 96 -6.50 -15.75 5.14
CA TYR A 96 -7.83 -16.23 5.55
C TYR A 96 -8.75 -16.58 4.36
N GLY A 97 -8.19 -16.80 3.16
CA GLY A 97 -8.94 -17.17 1.97
C GLY A 97 -9.44 -16.00 1.12
N PHE A 98 -9.04 -14.76 1.45
CA PHE A 98 -9.43 -13.58 0.67
C PHE A 98 -8.51 -13.27 -0.53
N GLY A 99 -7.56 -14.17 -0.82
CA GLY A 99 -6.62 -14.02 -1.93
C GLY A 99 -5.46 -15.00 -1.87
N ALA A 100 -4.51 -14.88 -2.80
CA ALA A 100 -3.27 -15.65 -2.79
C ALA A 100 -2.17 -14.88 -2.03
N SER A 101 -1.38 -15.62 -1.24
CA SER A 101 -0.19 -15.07 -0.58
C SER A 101 0.84 -14.59 -1.61
N SER A 102 1.50 -13.49 -1.30
CA SER A 102 2.55 -12.88 -2.10
C SER A 102 3.66 -12.36 -1.20
N THR A 103 4.73 -11.81 -1.77
CA THR A 103 5.80 -11.14 -1.00
C THR A 103 5.26 -10.05 -0.06
N ARG A 104 4.10 -9.45 -0.40
CA ARG A 104 3.42 -8.45 0.44
C ARG A 104 2.71 -9.05 1.67
N THR A 105 2.51 -10.35 1.72
CA THR A 105 2.00 -11.07 2.89
C THR A 105 3.01 -11.01 4.04
N ASP A 106 4.29 -11.20 3.74
CA ASP A 106 5.36 -11.08 4.74
C ASP A 106 5.55 -9.63 5.20
N ILE A 107 5.39 -8.65 4.31
CA ILE A 107 5.41 -7.23 4.68
C ILE A 107 4.29 -6.89 5.69
N TYR A 108 3.12 -7.49 5.55
CA TYR A 108 2.04 -7.34 6.54
C TYR A 108 2.47 -7.92 7.90
N GLY A 109 3.05 -9.12 7.91
CA GLY A 109 3.58 -9.76 9.13
C GLY A 109 4.63 -8.89 9.83
N ILE A 110 5.56 -8.30 9.08
CA ILE A 110 6.57 -7.37 9.63
C ILE A 110 5.89 -6.14 10.27
N GLY A 111 4.90 -5.55 9.60
CA GLY A 111 4.15 -4.42 10.15
C GLY A 111 3.39 -4.77 11.43
N LYS A 112 2.77 -5.96 11.48
CA LYS A 112 2.10 -6.48 12.68
C LYS A 112 3.08 -6.76 13.80
N LEU A 113 4.24 -7.32 13.49
CA LEU A 113 5.32 -7.51 14.46
C LEU A 113 5.74 -6.19 15.10
N MET A 114 6.01 -5.16 14.30
CA MET A 114 6.37 -3.83 14.81
C MET A 114 5.29 -3.28 15.73
N LYS A 115 4.03 -3.35 15.29
CA LYS A 115 2.90 -2.85 16.08
C LYS A 115 2.80 -3.52 17.43
N ILE A 116 2.76 -4.86 17.45
CA ILE A 116 2.62 -5.66 18.68
C ILE A 116 3.85 -5.48 19.57
N ALA A 117 5.06 -5.41 19.00
CA ALA A 117 6.26 -5.18 19.79
C ALA A 117 6.21 -3.84 20.54
N PHE A 118 5.75 -2.76 19.92
CA PHE A 118 5.58 -1.48 20.62
C PHE A 118 4.48 -1.56 21.69
N GLU A 119 3.34 -2.17 21.39
CA GLU A 119 2.24 -2.35 22.35
C GLU A 119 2.71 -3.11 23.60
N GLU A 120 3.46 -4.20 23.45
CA GLU A 120 4.02 -5.01 24.55
C GLU A 120 5.08 -4.22 25.37
N LEU A 121 5.86 -3.36 24.73
CA LEU A 121 6.79 -2.47 25.41
C LEU A 121 6.08 -1.29 26.13
N GLY A 122 4.76 -1.17 25.97
CA GLY A 122 3.95 -0.10 26.56
C GLY A 122 4.05 1.23 25.79
N ILE A 123 4.43 1.17 24.53
CA ILE A 123 4.52 2.31 23.62
C ILE A 123 3.32 2.27 22.69
N ASP A 124 2.57 3.37 22.59
CA ASP A 124 1.49 3.49 21.63
C ASP A 124 2.07 3.59 20.19
N PRO A 125 1.85 2.57 19.33
CA PRO A 125 2.40 2.56 17.98
C PRO A 125 2.01 3.77 17.15
N ASP A 126 0.80 4.30 17.36
CA ASP A 126 0.26 5.42 16.58
C ASP A 126 0.93 6.77 16.94
N THR A 127 1.65 6.84 18.05
CA THR A 127 2.42 8.03 18.47
C THR A 127 3.88 7.98 18.04
N THR A 128 4.37 6.83 17.56
CA THR A 128 5.75 6.67 17.12
C THR A 128 6.00 7.31 15.77
N VAL A 129 7.27 7.60 15.47
CA VAL A 129 7.69 8.04 14.14
C VAL A 129 7.44 6.97 13.07
N TYR A 130 7.25 5.71 13.46
CA TYR A 130 7.01 4.56 12.59
C TYR A 130 5.51 4.31 12.31
N ALA A 131 4.59 5.07 12.94
CA ALA A 131 3.15 4.92 12.73
C ALA A 131 2.74 4.89 11.24
N PRO A 132 3.26 5.77 10.35
CA PRO A 132 2.93 5.72 8.92
C PRO A 132 3.40 4.44 8.23
N VAL A 133 4.58 3.93 8.63
CA VAL A 133 5.14 2.68 8.08
C VAL A 133 4.30 1.48 8.48
N ILE A 134 3.99 1.37 9.77
CA ILE A 134 3.13 0.31 10.32
C ILE A 134 1.77 0.32 9.63
N ALA A 135 1.15 1.48 9.50
CA ALA A 135 -0.13 1.63 8.82
C ALA A 135 -0.07 1.17 7.36
N GLN A 136 0.99 1.50 6.63
CA GLN A 136 1.16 1.07 5.23
C GLN A 136 1.40 -0.43 5.11
N CYS A 137 2.20 -1.03 5.97
CA CYS A 137 2.41 -2.47 6.00
C CYS A 137 1.11 -3.24 6.23
N THR A 138 0.24 -2.74 7.12
CA THR A 138 -0.95 -3.43 7.61
C THR A 138 -2.22 -3.10 6.83
N TYR A 139 -2.12 -2.52 5.63
CA TYR A 139 -3.30 -2.35 4.77
C TYR A 139 -3.98 -3.68 4.45
N LEU A 140 -5.31 -3.68 4.49
CA LEU A 140 -6.12 -4.86 4.18
C LEU A 140 -5.89 -5.33 2.74
N ILE A 141 -5.75 -4.40 1.80
CA ILE A 141 -5.49 -4.69 0.38
C ILE A 141 -3.99 -4.72 0.15
N SER A 142 -3.44 -5.88 -0.20
CA SER A 142 -2.00 -6.09 -0.35
C SER A 142 -1.32 -5.15 -1.35
N GLN A 143 -2.02 -4.71 -2.40
CA GLN A 143 -1.49 -3.80 -3.43
C GLN A 143 -1.13 -2.41 -2.90
N PHE A 144 -1.60 -2.02 -1.71
CA PHE A 144 -1.32 -0.74 -1.09
C PHE A 144 -0.19 -0.79 -0.07
N ARG A 145 0.32 -1.98 0.23
CA ARG A 145 1.52 -2.17 1.03
C ARG A 145 2.77 -1.82 0.23
N TYR A 146 3.91 -1.82 0.86
CA TYR A 146 5.21 -1.70 0.16
C TYR A 146 5.35 -2.80 -0.89
N ASN A 147 6.11 -2.53 -1.97
CA ASN A 147 6.30 -3.49 -3.05
C ASN A 147 7.36 -4.54 -2.72
N SER A 148 8.31 -4.19 -1.84
CA SER A 148 9.39 -5.06 -1.40
C SER A 148 9.80 -4.75 0.03
N THR A 149 10.50 -5.70 0.68
CA THR A 149 11.10 -5.47 1.99
C THR A 149 12.21 -4.44 1.95
N TYR A 150 12.87 -4.25 0.81
CA TYR A 150 13.88 -3.19 0.61
C TYR A 150 13.25 -1.80 0.62
N GLU A 151 12.07 -1.65 0.01
CA GLU A 151 11.29 -0.40 0.08
C GLU A 151 10.83 -0.13 1.52
N LEU A 152 10.34 -1.15 2.21
CA LEU A 152 9.97 -1.08 3.62
C LEU A 152 11.17 -0.67 4.50
N LYS A 153 12.32 -1.31 4.31
CA LYS A 153 13.56 -0.99 5.04
C LYS A 153 13.95 0.47 4.85
N SER A 154 13.91 0.96 3.62
CA SER A 154 14.22 2.37 3.31
C SER A 154 13.25 3.32 4.03
N ALA A 155 11.96 3.01 4.05
CA ALA A 155 10.96 3.81 4.75
C ALA A 155 11.17 3.84 6.27
N ILE A 156 11.56 2.71 6.89
CA ILE A 156 11.90 2.65 8.32
C ILE A 156 13.10 3.53 8.63
N ILE A 157 14.15 3.47 7.80
CA ILE A 157 15.36 4.29 7.95
C ILE A 157 15.03 5.78 7.80
N GLU A 158 14.22 6.16 6.81
CA GLU A 158 13.79 7.54 6.62
C GLU A 158 13.02 8.09 7.83
N CYS A 159 12.14 7.27 8.43
CA CYS A 159 11.44 7.64 9.67
C CYS A 159 12.41 7.84 10.84
N ARG A 160 13.36 6.91 11.02
CA ARG A 160 14.37 6.98 12.07
C ARG A 160 15.22 8.24 11.95
N ASP A 161 15.59 8.61 10.72
CA ASP A 161 16.43 9.76 10.41
C ASP A 161 15.66 11.10 10.44
N GLY A 162 14.39 11.09 10.86
CA GLY A 162 13.54 12.29 10.95
C GLY A 162 13.13 12.88 9.61
N LYS A 163 13.33 12.15 8.52
CA LYS A 163 12.80 12.51 7.21
C LYS A 163 11.31 12.22 7.21
N HIS A 164 10.50 13.26 7.06
CA HIS A 164 9.06 13.06 6.90
C HIS A 164 8.82 12.21 5.66
N LEU A 165 8.36 10.98 5.86
CA LEU A 165 7.69 10.23 4.78
C LEU A 165 6.61 11.14 4.21
N SER A 166 6.64 11.35 2.90
CA SER A 166 5.54 12.01 2.20
C SER A 166 4.28 11.29 2.65
N ARG A 167 3.34 12.01 3.31
CA ARG A 167 2.14 11.45 3.92
C ARG A 167 1.47 10.49 2.95
N HIS A 168 1.61 9.21 3.20
CA HIS A 168 0.87 8.21 2.45
C HIS A 168 -0.59 8.30 2.89
N ILE A 169 -1.42 8.85 2.02
CA ILE A 169 -2.86 8.93 2.31
C ILE A 169 -3.41 7.51 2.22
N PRO A 170 -4.14 7.02 3.24
CA PRO A 170 -4.85 5.76 3.14
C PRO A 170 -5.65 5.70 1.83
N PRO A 171 -5.61 4.57 1.09
CA PRO A 171 -6.20 4.50 -0.24
C PRO A 171 -7.71 4.75 -0.27
N ASP A 172 -8.41 4.48 0.82
CA ASP A 172 -9.82 4.83 1.02
C ASP A 172 -10.02 6.35 1.07
N LYS A 173 -9.19 7.10 1.81
CA LYS A 173 -9.20 8.56 1.83
C LYS A 173 -8.63 9.17 0.54
N ALA A 174 -7.59 8.57 -0.05
CA ALA A 174 -7.03 9.01 -1.31
C ALA A 174 -8.04 8.95 -2.46
N ARG A 175 -9.00 8.00 -2.41
CA ARG A 175 -10.08 7.90 -3.39
C ARG A 175 -11.05 9.08 -3.37
N LEU A 176 -11.22 9.72 -2.21
CA LEU A 176 -12.09 10.89 -2.03
C LEU A 176 -11.43 12.19 -2.48
N LEU A 177 -10.10 12.20 -2.66
CA LEU A 177 -9.39 13.38 -3.14
C LEU A 177 -9.52 13.53 -4.66
N PRO A 178 -9.70 14.77 -5.16
CA PRO A 178 -9.75 15.05 -6.58
C PRO A 178 -8.49 14.58 -7.31
N PRO A 179 -8.57 14.26 -8.61
CA PRO A 179 -7.39 13.96 -9.42
C PRO A 179 -6.31 15.04 -9.29
N GLY A 180 -5.05 14.60 -9.16
CA GLY A 180 -3.91 15.49 -8.92
C GLY A 180 -3.56 15.72 -7.44
N PHE A 181 -4.51 15.52 -6.50
CA PHE A 181 -4.28 15.69 -5.05
C PHE A 181 -3.98 14.37 -4.32
N ARG A 182 -4.19 13.22 -4.97
CA ARG A 182 -4.06 11.88 -4.36
C ARG A 182 -2.65 11.53 -3.90
N THR A 183 -1.63 12.09 -4.53
CA THR A 183 -0.22 11.81 -4.21
C THR A 183 0.37 12.77 -3.19
N LEU A 184 -0.34 13.85 -2.81
CA LEU A 184 0.13 14.97 -1.98
C LEU A 184 1.48 15.58 -2.43
N ILE A 185 1.88 15.34 -3.67
CA ILE A 185 3.08 15.93 -4.24
C ILE A 185 2.78 17.39 -4.63
N PRO A 186 3.45 18.39 -4.02
CA PRO A 186 3.06 19.80 -4.15
C PRO A 186 2.97 20.30 -5.60
N TRP A 187 3.92 19.93 -6.47
CA TRP A 187 3.90 20.38 -7.86
C TRP A 187 2.76 19.76 -8.66
N LYS A 188 2.35 18.50 -8.37
CA LYS A 188 1.19 17.84 -9.00
C LYS A 188 -0.12 18.48 -8.55
N MET A 189 -0.20 18.87 -7.28
CA MET A 189 -1.36 19.58 -6.73
C MET A 189 -1.47 20.97 -7.38
N LEU A 190 -0.35 21.69 -7.52
CA LEU A 190 -0.31 22.99 -8.20
C LEU A 190 -0.78 22.87 -9.66
N LEU A 191 -0.25 21.88 -10.39
CA LEU A 191 -0.65 21.61 -11.78
C LEU A 191 -2.14 21.29 -11.92
N ALA A 192 -2.68 20.47 -11.00
CA ALA A 192 -4.10 20.14 -10.98
C ALA A 192 -4.98 21.38 -10.68
N THR A 193 -4.58 22.17 -9.69
CA THR A 193 -5.29 23.43 -9.35
C THR A 193 -5.31 24.38 -10.53
N THR A 194 -4.17 24.59 -11.19
CA THR A 194 -4.06 25.42 -12.39
C THR A 194 -4.96 24.91 -13.51
N GLY A 195 -4.99 23.59 -13.73
CA GLY A 195 -5.87 22.94 -14.72
C GLY A 195 -7.35 23.15 -14.44
N TYR A 196 -7.78 23.03 -13.18
CA TYR A 196 -9.18 23.28 -12.80
C TYR A 196 -9.57 24.75 -12.94
N ILE A 197 -8.68 25.69 -12.58
CA ILE A 197 -8.92 27.14 -12.76
C ILE A 197 -9.03 27.46 -14.24
N LEU A 198 -8.15 26.90 -15.09
CA LEU A 198 -8.20 27.12 -16.53
C LEU A 198 -9.48 26.57 -17.14
N ALA A 199 -9.91 25.37 -16.78
CA ALA A 199 -11.16 24.78 -17.23
C ALA A 199 -12.36 25.64 -16.83
N PHE A 200 -12.40 26.13 -15.60
CA PHE A 200 -13.46 27.05 -15.14
C PHE A 200 -13.45 28.36 -15.92
N SER A 201 -12.27 28.97 -16.13
CA SER A 201 -12.12 30.20 -16.89
C SER A 201 -12.60 30.05 -18.34
N LEU A 202 -12.24 28.95 -19.01
CA LEU A 202 -12.68 28.67 -20.38
C LEU A 202 -14.22 28.53 -20.45
N CYS A 203 -14.84 27.83 -19.51
CA CYS A 203 -16.29 27.69 -19.47
C CYS A 203 -17.01 29.02 -19.21
N THR A 204 -16.46 29.90 -18.35
CA THR A 204 -17.06 31.20 -18.07
C THR A 204 -16.93 32.19 -19.23
N GLN A 205 -15.89 32.06 -20.06
CA GLN A 205 -15.68 32.90 -21.25
C GLN A 205 -16.44 32.42 -22.50
N MET A 206 -17.07 31.25 -22.40
CA MET A 206 -17.87 30.70 -23.50
C MET A 206 -19.03 31.67 -23.83
N THR A 207 -19.16 32.00 -25.12
CA THR A 207 -20.24 32.83 -25.66
C THR A 207 -20.92 32.07 -26.80
N VAL A 208 -22.27 32.01 -26.76
CA VAL A 208 -23.07 31.40 -27.83
C VAL A 208 -23.95 32.50 -28.41
N LYS A 209 -24.01 32.59 -29.75
CA LYS A 209 -24.84 33.57 -30.45
C LYS A 209 -26.30 33.17 -30.39
N ASN A 210 -27.20 34.16 -30.23
CA ASN A 210 -28.65 33.99 -30.26
C ASN A 210 -29.26 33.12 -29.15
N VAL A 211 -28.65 33.12 -27.96
CA VAL A 211 -29.11 32.35 -26.79
C VAL A 211 -29.50 33.33 -25.68
N SER A 212 -30.52 32.97 -24.91
CA SER A 212 -30.93 33.77 -23.76
C SER A 212 -29.86 33.71 -22.64
N PRO A 213 -29.77 34.73 -21.76
CA PRO A 213 -28.81 34.73 -20.64
C PRO A 213 -28.93 33.50 -19.73
N ALA A 214 -30.13 32.97 -19.53
CA ALA A 214 -30.37 31.78 -18.72
C ALA A 214 -29.84 30.50 -19.39
N GLU A 215 -30.08 30.34 -20.67
CA GLU A 215 -29.56 29.22 -21.47
C GLU A 215 -28.02 29.27 -21.54
N LEU A 216 -27.41 30.43 -21.70
CA LEU A 216 -25.97 30.61 -21.67
C LEU A 216 -25.34 30.16 -20.33
N VAL A 217 -25.96 30.46 -19.21
CA VAL A 217 -25.53 30.00 -17.89
C VAL A 217 -25.64 28.49 -17.78
N PHE A 218 -26.76 27.91 -18.27
CA PHE A 218 -26.92 26.44 -18.30
C PHE A 218 -25.87 25.76 -19.13
N ASP A 219 -25.56 26.23 -20.35
CA ASP A 219 -24.55 25.71 -21.23
C ASP A 219 -23.15 25.77 -20.61
N ARG A 220 -22.82 26.84 -19.91
CA ARG A 220 -21.54 26.98 -19.17
C ARG A 220 -21.42 25.94 -18.04
N ILE A 221 -22.50 25.74 -17.27
CA ILE A 221 -22.53 24.72 -16.21
C ILE A 221 -22.37 23.31 -16.80
N LEU A 222 -23.07 23.02 -17.91
CA LEU A 222 -23.00 21.74 -18.58
C LEU A 222 -21.59 21.47 -19.12
N CYS A 223 -20.98 22.45 -19.80
CA CYS A 223 -19.60 22.35 -20.30
C CYS A 223 -18.60 22.05 -19.17
N PHE A 224 -18.72 22.77 -18.04
CA PHE A 224 -17.85 22.54 -16.88
C PHE A 224 -18.06 21.15 -16.27
N ALA A 225 -19.32 20.69 -16.15
CA ALA A 225 -19.65 19.36 -15.66
C ALA A 225 -19.06 18.25 -16.57
N MET A 226 -19.12 18.45 -17.89
CA MET A 226 -18.51 17.53 -18.88
C MET A 226 -16.99 17.46 -18.72
N LEU A 227 -16.30 18.59 -18.60
CA LEU A 227 -14.83 18.60 -18.42
C LEU A 227 -14.41 17.92 -17.11
N ILE A 228 -15.14 18.17 -16.01
CA ILE A 228 -14.90 17.49 -14.74
C ILE A 228 -15.16 15.99 -14.89
N GLY A 229 -16.27 15.59 -15.51
CA GLY A 229 -16.62 14.19 -15.74
C GLY A 229 -15.54 13.43 -16.52
N ILE A 230 -15.03 14.01 -17.62
CA ILE A 230 -13.91 13.44 -18.40
C ILE A 230 -12.67 13.27 -17.53
N THR A 231 -12.35 14.27 -16.70
CA THR A 231 -11.21 14.22 -15.79
C THR A 231 -11.37 13.10 -14.75
N LEU A 232 -12.56 12.96 -14.17
CA LEU A 232 -12.86 11.91 -13.18
C LEU A 232 -12.80 10.50 -13.79
N ILE A 233 -13.33 10.33 -15.01
CA ILE A 233 -13.30 9.06 -15.74
C ILE A 233 -11.86 8.71 -16.10
N SER A 234 -11.11 9.63 -16.71
CA SER A 234 -9.75 9.40 -17.15
C SER A 234 -8.79 9.09 -16.00
N SER A 235 -9.00 9.72 -14.85
CA SER A 235 -8.21 9.50 -13.63
C SER A 235 -8.67 8.28 -12.80
N ASN A 236 -9.66 7.53 -13.29
CA ASN A 236 -10.29 6.42 -12.55
C ASN A 236 -10.78 6.82 -11.15
N TYR A 237 -11.40 7.99 -11.01
CA TYR A 237 -11.93 8.46 -9.74
C TYR A 237 -13.03 7.51 -9.26
N LEU A 238 -12.99 7.12 -7.97
CA LEU A 238 -13.90 6.14 -7.35
C LEU A 238 -13.98 4.79 -8.11
N ASN A 239 -12.93 4.41 -8.86
CA ASN A 239 -12.88 3.18 -9.65
C ASN A 239 -13.99 3.06 -10.73
N VAL A 240 -14.45 4.19 -11.25
CA VAL A 240 -15.53 4.24 -12.25
C VAL A 240 -15.21 3.38 -13.49
N GLN A 241 -13.93 3.30 -13.90
CA GLN A 241 -13.50 2.48 -15.03
C GLN A 241 -13.78 0.98 -14.83
N GLN A 242 -13.85 0.49 -13.59
CA GLN A 242 -14.14 -0.92 -13.32
C GLN A 242 -15.58 -1.33 -13.65
N ARG A 243 -16.48 -0.37 -13.88
CA ARG A 243 -17.87 -0.66 -14.31
C ARG A 243 -17.97 -0.97 -15.80
N PHE A 244 -16.90 -0.69 -16.59
CA PHE A 244 -16.88 -0.89 -18.03
C PHE A 244 -15.99 -2.09 -18.42
N PRO A 245 -16.50 -3.06 -19.21
CA PRO A 245 -15.78 -4.29 -19.54
C PRO A 245 -14.43 -4.07 -20.21
N LEU A 246 -14.36 -3.15 -21.20
CA LEU A 246 -13.14 -2.84 -21.95
C LEU A 246 -12.05 -2.20 -21.06
N CYS A 247 -12.43 -1.45 -20.03
CA CYS A 247 -11.50 -0.84 -19.10
C CYS A 247 -10.86 -1.85 -18.11
N LYS A 248 -11.43 -3.07 -18.01
CA LYS A 248 -10.90 -4.18 -17.18
C LYS A 248 -9.81 -4.99 -17.88
N SER A 249 -9.60 -4.78 -19.18
CA SER A 249 -8.66 -5.58 -19.98
C SER A 249 -7.23 -5.48 -19.42
N ARG A 250 -6.51 -6.62 -19.39
CA ARG A 250 -5.08 -6.70 -19.08
C ARG A 250 -4.22 -6.09 -20.21
N ASN A 251 -4.73 -6.06 -21.43
CA ASN A 251 -4.03 -5.43 -22.56
C ASN A 251 -4.14 -3.91 -22.47
N LYS A 252 -2.99 -3.23 -22.38
CA LYS A 252 -2.91 -1.76 -22.24
C LYS A 252 -3.62 -1.02 -23.38
N ALA A 253 -3.50 -1.50 -24.63
CA ALA A 253 -4.14 -0.88 -25.80
C ALA A 253 -5.67 -0.96 -25.72
N ILE A 254 -6.22 -2.13 -25.36
CA ILE A 254 -7.67 -2.34 -25.20
C ILE A 254 -8.20 -1.51 -24.02
N LYS A 255 -7.43 -1.42 -22.93
CA LYS A 255 -7.81 -0.58 -21.79
C LYS A 255 -7.87 0.90 -22.14
N ILE A 256 -6.88 1.42 -22.87
CA ILE A 256 -6.87 2.81 -23.36
C ILE A 256 -8.06 3.06 -24.27
N LEU A 257 -8.31 2.16 -25.23
CA LEU A 257 -9.48 2.25 -26.09
C LEU A 257 -10.80 2.28 -25.30
N GLY A 258 -10.92 1.45 -24.26
CA GLY A 258 -12.07 1.43 -23.36
C GLY A 258 -12.29 2.76 -22.65
N ILE A 259 -11.20 3.40 -22.16
CA ILE A 259 -11.27 4.72 -21.52
C ILE A 259 -11.72 5.80 -22.52
N VAL A 260 -11.17 5.79 -23.73
CA VAL A 260 -11.54 6.73 -24.80
C VAL A 260 -13.01 6.58 -25.17
N LEU A 261 -13.47 5.34 -25.43
CA LEU A 261 -14.86 5.06 -25.76
C LEU A 261 -15.81 5.47 -24.62
N PHE A 262 -15.42 5.23 -23.35
CA PHE A 262 -16.22 5.63 -22.22
C PHE A 262 -16.33 7.16 -22.12
N ASN A 263 -15.26 7.91 -22.34
CA ASN A 263 -15.33 9.37 -22.38
C ASN A 263 -16.20 9.85 -23.54
N LEU A 264 -16.15 9.21 -24.72
CA LEU A 264 -17.00 9.55 -25.87
C LEU A 264 -18.49 9.28 -25.63
N THR A 265 -18.83 8.26 -24.85
CA THR A 265 -20.24 7.97 -24.50
C THR A 265 -20.77 8.91 -23.40
N TYR A 266 -19.88 9.59 -22.71
CA TYR A 266 -20.22 10.56 -21.66
C TYR A 266 -20.49 11.96 -22.24
N ILE A 267 -19.87 12.30 -23.38
CA ILE A 267 -20.07 13.56 -24.14
C ILE A 267 -21.37 13.51 -24.92
#